data_6651ea02df5476cbc2265818b2cf6f4c
#
_entry.id   6651ea02df5476cbc2265818b2cf6f4c
#
_cell.length_a   1.000
_cell.length_b   1.000
_cell.length_c   1.000
_cell.angle_alpha   90.00
_cell.angle_beta   90.00
_cell.angle_gamma   90.00
#
_symmetry.space_group_name_H-M   'P 1'
#
loop_
_entity.id
_entity.type
_entity.pdbx_description
1 polymer ?
#
loop_
_entity_poly.entity_id
_entity_poly.type
_entity_poly.pdbx_seq_one_letter_code
_entity_poly.pdbx_strand_id
1 'polypeptide(L)'
;MFEELLPLACRWVEEQERGILRDGLPLDPEQLEIARKVGIRELGRIRLLEVHEVPEPEDPLLQAAAEAAGLISLLTSGLTARYGIFIRSDYWGNRQLLAHELAHVAQYERLGGIEPFLRRYLTECLNAGYPNGELEQEAKAVEKRFA
;
A
#
# COMPACT_ATOMS: atom_id res chain seq x y z
N MET A 1 -10.95 15.45 13.82
CA MET A 1 -11.28 14.42 12.80
C MET A 1 -10.07 13.63 12.37
N PHE A 2 -9.02 14.28 11.85
CA PHE A 2 -7.81 13.58 11.43
C PHE A 2 -7.14 12.81 12.59
N GLU A 3 -7.02 13.42 13.75
CA GLU A 3 -6.40 12.79 14.91
C GLU A 3 -7.21 11.60 15.44
N GLU A 4 -8.48 11.51 15.10
CA GLU A 4 -9.31 10.35 15.41
C GLU A 4 -9.15 9.24 14.37
N LEU A 5 -9.00 9.61 13.11
CA LEU A 5 -8.87 8.67 11.99
C LEU A 5 -7.51 7.98 11.97
N LEU A 6 -6.44 8.69 12.28
CA LEU A 6 -5.10 8.15 12.15
C LEU A 6 -4.87 6.88 13.01
N PRO A 7 -5.24 6.85 14.29
CA PRO A 7 -5.09 5.61 15.07
C PRO A 7 -5.91 4.45 14.51
N LEU A 8 -7.12 4.72 14.00
CA LEU A 8 -7.95 3.70 13.39
C LEU A 8 -7.29 3.14 12.13
N ALA A 9 -6.75 4.01 11.29
CA ALA A 9 -6.04 3.62 10.07
C ALA A 9 -4.79 2.79 10.40
N CYS A 10 -4.02 3.19 11.40
CA CYS A 10 -2.83 2.47 11.82
C CYS A 10 -3.16 1.05 12.28
N ARG A 11 -4.19 0.90 13.11
CA ARG A 11 -4.61 -0.42 13.58
C ARG A 11 -5.07 -1.30 12.43
N TRP A 12 -5.85 -0.73 11.50
CA TRP A 12 -6.33 -1.48 10.35
C TRP A 12 -5.18 -1.96 9.48
N VAL A 13 -4.23 -1.08 9.17
CA VAL A 13 -3.06 -1.44 8.36
C VAL A 13 -2.22 -2.52 9.07
N GLU A 14 -2.01 -2.39 10.38
CA GLU A 14 -1.28 -3.41 11.16
C GLU A 14 -1.96 -4.77 11.08
N GLU A 15 -3.28 -4.80 11.17
CA GLU A 15 -4.06 -6.05 11.06
C GLU A 15 -3.94 -6.66 9.67
N GLN A 16 -4.03 -5.82 8.63
CA GLN A 16 -3.87 -6.30 7.26
C GLN A 16 -2.47 -6.86 7.03
N GLU A 17 -1.44 -6.16 7.49
CA GLU A 17 -0.07 -6.65 7.38
C GLU A 17 0.09 -8.01 8.03
N ARG A 18 -0.40 -8.17 9.26
CA ARG A 18 -0.30 -9.46 9.95
C ARG A 18 -0.92 -10.60 9.15
N GLY A 19 -2.10 -10.37 8.59
CA GLY A 19 -2.78 -11.37 7.77
C GLY A 19 -2.00 -11.72 6.50
N ILE A 20 -1.48 -10.70 5.83
CA ILE A 20 -0.70 -10.91 4.60
C ILE A 20 0.62 -11.64 4.90
N LEU A 21 1.32 -11.26 5.96
CA LEU A 21 2.57 -11.91 6.34
C LEU A 21 2.37 -13.37 6.73
N ARG A 22 1.19 -13.70 7.28
CA ARG A 22 0.86 -15.09 7.63
C ARG A 22 0.52 -15.93 6.40
N ASP A 23 -0.31 -15.39 5.49
CA ASP A 23 -0.93 -16.15 4.41
C ASP A 23 -0.32 -15.92 3.03
N GLY A 24 0.46 -14.85 2.86
CA GLY A 24 1.01 -14.45 1.58
C GLY A 24 2.24 -15.22 1.16
N LEU A 25 2.65 -15.00 -0.08
CA LEU A 25 3.81 -15.64 -0.69
C LEU A 25 5.02 -14.69 -0.68
N PRO A 26 6.24 -15.23 -0.49
CA PRO A 26 7.44 -14.41 -0.66
C PRO A 26 7.61 -14.01 -2.13
N LEU A 27 8.42 -12.98 -2.38
CA LEU A 27 8.72 -12.56 -3.74
C LEU A 27 9.55 -13.62 -4.46
N ASP A 28 9.24 -13.86 -5.74
CA ASP A 28 10.07 -14.70 -6.59
C ASP A 28 11.33 -13.93 -7.04
N PRO A 29 12.31 -14.58 -7.70
CA PRO A 29 13.55 -13.92 -8.10
C PRO A 29 13.35 -12.66 -8.97
N GLU A 30 12.41 -12.68 -9.91
CA GLU A 30 12.10 -11.53 -10.75
C GLU A 30 11.51 -10.38 -9.93
N GLN A 31 10.57 -10.70 -9.04
CA GLN A 31 9.94 -9.71 -8.16
C GLN A 31 10.95 -9.13 -7.16
N LEU A 32 11.87 -9.95 -6.66
CA LEU A 32 12.96 -9.48 -5.79
C LEU A 32 13.85 -8.47 -6.51
N GLU A 33 14.11 -8.69 -7.80
CA GLU A 33 14.91 -7.75 -8.58
C GLU A 33 14.20 -6.40 -8.72
N ILE A 34 12.89 -6.42 -8.96
CA ILE A 34 12.10 -5.18 -9.00
C ILE A 34 12.19 -4.46 -7.66
N ALA A 35 11.99 -5.19 -6.57
CA ALA A 35 12.05 -4.61 -5.21
C ALA A 35 13.43 -4.02 -4.91
N ARG A 36 14.49 -4.67 -5.34
CA ARG A 36 15.86 -4.19 -5.17
C ARG A 36 16.07 -2.87 -5.93
N LYS A 37 15.59 -2.80 -7.16
CA LYS A 37 15.69 -1.58 -7.98
C LYS A 37 14.86 -0.43 -7.43
N VAL A 38 13.74 -0.73 -6.78
CA VAL A 38 12.91 0.28 -6.11
C VAL A 38 13.61 0.84 -4.86
N GLY A 39 14.52 0.07 -4.26
CA GLY A 39 15.33 0.55 -3.15
C GLY A 39 14.89 0.07 -1.78
N ILE A 40 14.15 -1.04 -1.72
CA ILE A 40 13.71 -1.63 -0.45
C ILE A 40 14.90 -2.32 0.22
N ARG A 41 15.06 -2.15 1.54
CA ARG A 41 16.15 -2.73 2.32
C ARG A 41 15.83 -4.13 2.82
N GLU A 42 14.65 -4.34 3.36
CA GLU A 42 14.25 -5.60 4.01
C GLU A 42 13.45 -6.48 3.03
N LEU A 43 14.11 -6.90 1.95
CA LEU A 43 13.48 -7.65 0.86
C LEU A 43 12.81 -8.94 1.33
N GLY A 44 13.43 -9.64 2.26
CA GLY A 44 12.94 -10.93 2.75
C GLY A 44 11.66 -10.85 3.58
N ARG A 45 11.27 -9.65 4.02
CA ARG A 45 10.04 -9.47 4.81
C ARG A 45 8.78 -9.36 3.96
N ILE A 46 8.93 -9.05 2.68
CA ILE A 46 7.79 -8.75 1.80
C ILE A 46 6.99 -10.02 1.49
N ARG A 47 5.67 -9.89 1.55
CA ARG A 47 4.74 -10.96 1.16
C ARG A 47 3.65 -10.39 0.27
N LEU A 48 3.26 -11.16 -0.74
CA LEU A 48 2.15 -10.81 -1.64
C LEU A 48 0.99 -11.76 -1.37
N LEU A 49 -0.21 -11.21 -1.27
CA LEU A 49 -1.42 -12.00 -1.12
C LEU A 49 -2.39 -11.66 -2.23
N GLU A 50 -2.69 -12.67 -3.06
CA GLU A 50 -3.68 -12.55 -4.11
C GLU A 50 -5.08 -12.58 -3.50
N VAL A 51 -5.92 -11.62 -3.87
CA VAL A 51 -7.30 -11.54 -3.38
C VAL A 51 -8.25 -11.27 -4.54
N HIS A 52 -9.47 -11.76 -4.43
CA HIS A 52 -10.51 -11.47 -5.42
C HIS A 52 -10.90 -9.99 -5.36
N GLU A 53 -10.95 -9.46 -4.15
CA GLU A 53 -11.31 -8.07 -3.88
C GLU A 53 -10.44 -7.55 -2.74
N VAL A 54 -9.84 -6.37 -2.92
CA VAL A 54 -9.03 -5.75 -1.86
C VAL A 54 -9.94 -5.36 -0.69
N PRO A 55 -9.59 -5.78 0.55
CA PRO A 55 -10.44 -5.50 1.71
C PRO A 55 -10.62 -4.01 1.99
N GLU A 56 -11.80 -3.64 2.49
CA GLU A 56 -12.09 -2.31 2.98
C GLU A 56 -12.17 -2.34 4.51
N PRO A 57 -11.88 -1.20 5.18
CA PRO A 57 -12.07 -1.12 6.62
C PRO A 57 -13.53 -1.34 7.00
N GLU A 58 -13.77 -2.08 8.10
CA GLU A 58 -15.13 -2.30 8.61
C GLU A 58 -15.62 -1.16 9.50
N ASP A 59 -14.70 -0.43 10.15
CA ASP A 59 -15.06 0.73 10.97
C ASP A 59 -15.77 1.78 10.12
N PRO A 60 -17.01 2.19 10.49
CA PRO A 60 -17.78 3.11 9.64
C PRO A 60 -17.13 4.48 9.42
N LEU A 61 -16.44 5.00 10.43
CA LEU A 61 -15.77 6.30 10.31
C LEU A 61 -14.60 6.20 9.33
N LEU A 62 -13.78 5.17 9.48
CA LEU A 62 -12.61 4.95 8.63
C LEU A 62 -13.05 4.62 7.19
N GLN A 63 -14.08 3.81 7.02
CA GLN A 63 -14.61 3.46 5.71
C GLN A 63 -15.12 4.70 4.97
N ALA A 64 -15.91 5.52 5.66
CA ALA A 64 -16.45 6.74 5.06
C ALA A 64 -15.34 7.71 4.65
N ALA A 65 -14.31 7.86 5.46
CA ALA A 65 -13.17 8.72 5.15
C ALA A 65 -12.37 8.19 3.96
N ALA A 66 -12.15 6.89 3.89
CA ALA A 66 -11.43 6.26 2.77
C ALA A 66 -12.20 6.42 1.46
N GLU A 67 -13.51 6.23 1.47
CA GLU A 67 -14.37 6.41 0.30
C GLU A 67 -14.39 7.88 -0.16
N ALA A 68 -14.54 8.81 0.78
CA ALA A 68 -14.57 10.24 0.47
C ALA A 68 -13.24 10.71 -0.14
N ALA A 69 -12.12 10.15 0.30
CA ALA A 69 -10.81 10.47 -0.23
C ALA A 69 -10.47 9.70 -1.53
N GLY A 70 -11.30 8.74 -1.94
CA GLY A 70 -11.07 7.94 -3.13
C GLY A 70 -9.97 6.89 -2.97
N LEU A 71 -9.57 6.58 -1.75
CA LEU A 71 -8.45 5.69 -1.47
C LEU A 71 -8.75 4.22 -1.70
N ILE A 72 -9.96 3.78 -1.37
CA ILE A 72 -10.38 2.39 -1.49
C ILE A 72 -11.75 2.35 -2.15
N SER A 73 -11.89 1.48 -3.15
CA SER A 73 -13.15 1.24 -3.85
C SER A 73 -13.16 -0.18 -4.39
N LEU A 74 -14.23 -0.61 -5.02
CA LEU A 74 -14.30 -1.90 -5.70
C LEU A 74 -13.30 -2.00 -6.86
N LEU A 75 -12.77 -0.85 -7.32
CA LEU A 75 -11.81 -0.78 -8.42
C LEU A 75 -10.36 -0.82 -7.95
N THR A 76 -10.13 -0.86 -6.64
CA THR A 76 -8.77 -0.94 -6.09
C THR A 76 -8.09 -2.22 -6.54
N SER A 77 -6.94 -2.10 -7.21
CA SER A 77 -6.19 -3.24 -7.75
C SER A 77 -5.10 -3.76 -6.84
N GLY A 78 -4.58 -2.91 -5.95
CA GLY A 78 -3.56 -3.30 -4.98
C GLY A 78 -3.56 -2.40 -3.77
N LEU A 79 -2.99 -2.88 -2.69
CA LEU A 79 -2.89 -2.11 -1.44
C LEU A 79 -1.67 -2.57 -0.66
N THR A 80 -0.86 -1.64 -0.21
CA THR A 80 0.33 -1.92 0.58
C THR A 80 0.10 -1.63 2.05
N ALA A 81 0.35 -2.63 2.89
CA ALA A 81 0.32 -2.53 4.34
C ALA A 81 1.73 -2.84 4.87
N ARG A 82 2.62 -1.88 4.82
CA ARG A 82 4.05 -1.95 5.13
C ARG A 82 4.75 -3.05 4.31
N TYR A 83 5.01 -4.24 4.86
CA TYR A 83 5.66 -5.33 4.12
C TYR A 83 4.68 -6.31 3.47
N GLY A 84 3.39 -6.12 3.70
CA GLY A 84 2.35 -6.93 3.08
C GLY A 84 1.66 -6.19 1.96
N ILE A 85 1.45 -6.86 0.84
CA ILE A 85 0.80 -6.28 -0.33
C ILE A 85 -0.35 -7.17 -0.76
N PHE A 86 -1.56 -6.59 -0.88
CA PHE A 86 -2.67 -7.23 -1.57
C PHE A 86 -2.57 -6.94 -3.06
N ILE A 87 -2.76 -7.96 -3.89
CA ILE A 87 -2.89 -7.79 -5.34
C ILE A 87 -4.21 -8.46 -5.76
N ARG A 88 -5.08 -7.70 -6.44
CA ARG A 88 -6.32 -8.28 -6.96
C ARG A 88 -5.99 -9.29 -8.05
N SER A 89 -6.73 -10.40 -8.10
CA SER A 89 -6.42 -11.56 -8.93
C SER A 89 -6.22 -11.23 -10.41
N ASP A 90 -7.00 -10.31 -10.98
CA ASP A 90 -6.88 -9.93 -12.38
C ASP A 90 -5.62 -9.10 -12.68
N TYR A 91 -4.93 -8.62 -11.66
CA TYR A 91 -3.65 -7.91 -11.77
C TYR A 91 -2.46 -8.75 -11.31
N TRP A 92 -2.68 -10.01 -10.94
CA TRP A 92 -1.57 -10.88 -10.52
C TRP A 92 -0.57 -11.03 -11.66
N GLY A 93 0.70 -10.76 -11.38
CA GLY A 93 1.76 -10.77 -12.39
C GLY A 93 1.97 -9.44 -13.11
N ASN A 94 1.18 -8.42 -12.84
CA ASN A 94 1.36 -7.10 -13.44
C ASN A 94 2.58 -6.40 -12.81
N ARG A 95 3.64 -6.20 -13.61
CA ARG A 95 4.90 -5.63 -13.14
C ARG A 95 4.77 -4.17 -12.68
N GLN A 96 4.01 -3.38 -13.43
CA GLN A 96 3.83 -1.96 -13.10
C GLN A 96 3.10 -1.77 -11.79
N LEU A 97 2.02 -2.52 -11.57
CA LEU A 97 1.29 -2.45 -10.32
C LEU A 97 2.19 -2.89 -9.16
N LEU A 98 2.91 -4.00 -9.32
CA LEU A 98 3.83 -4.46 -8.28
C LEU A 98 4.86 -3.39 -7.94
N ALA A 99 5.47 -2.76 -8.95
CA ALA A 99 6.45 -1.70 -8.73
C ALA A 99 5.84 -0.52 -7.97
N HIS A 100 4.60 -0.15 -8.30
CA HIS A 100 3.86 0.90 -7.59
C HIS A 100 3.70 0.56 -6.10
N GLU A 101 3.23 -0.66 -5.81
CA GLU A 101 3.03 -1.08 -4.42
C GLU A 101 4.36 -1.23 -3.68
N LEU A 102 5.40 -1.74 -4.35
CA LEU A 102 6.73 -1.81 -3.77
C LEU A 102 7.31 -0.43 -3.45
N ALA A 103 6.98 0.58 -4.26
CA ALA A 103 7.37 1.96 -3.94
C ALA A 103 6.79 2.40 -2.59
N HIS A 104 5.57 2.00 -2.27
CA HIS A 104 4.99 2.29 -0.96
C HIS A 104 5.71 1.55 0.17
N VAL A 105 6.17 0.31 -0.05
CA VAL A 105 7.00 -0.39 0.94
C VAL A 105 8.26 0.42 1.24
N ALA A 106 8.95 0.91 0.20
CA ALA A 106 10.13 1.74 0.37
C ALA A 106 9.83 3.03 1.15
N GLN A 107 8.65 3.61 0.91
CA GLN A 107 8.21 4.81 1.63
C GLN A 107 7.95 4.52 3.11
N TYR A 108 7.32 3.39 3.44
CA TYR A 108 7.16 2.96 4.83
C TYR A 108 8.53 2.84 5.52
N GLU A 109 9.50 2.24 4.86
CA GLU A 109 10.86 2.10 5.42
C GLU A 109 11.51 3.45 5.64
N ARG A 110 11.47 4.31 4.63
CA ARG A 110 12.12 5.62 4.68
C ARG A 110 11.53 6.53 5.75
N LEU A 111 10.21 6.47 5.92
CA LEU A 111 9.51 7.34 6.87
C LEU A 111 9.50 6.79 8.31
N GLY A 112 9.82 5.51 8.49
CA GLY A 112 10.01 4.93 9.81
C GLY A 112 8.88 4.04 10.33
N GLY A 113 7.95 3.62 9.48
CA GLY A 113 6.91 2.67 9.86
C GLY A 113 5.49 3.10 9.50
N ILE A 114 4.52 2.42 10.09
CA ILE A 114 3.11 2.59 9.73
C ILE A 114 2.58 3.99 10.07
N GLU A 115 2.77 4.41 11.32
CA GLU A 115 2.21 5.70 11.76
C GLU A 115 2.80 6.89 11.00
N PRO A 116 4.12 7.06 10.89
CA PRO A 116 4.65 8.21 10.16
C PRO A 116 4.32 8.19 8.67
N PHE A 117 4.25 6.99 8.05
CA PHE A 117 3.82 6.89 6.66
C PHE A 117 2.37 7.33 6.51
N LEU A 118 1.45 6.78 7.31
CA LEU A 118 0.02 7.09 7.20
C LEU A 118 -0.27 8.54 7.55
N ARG A 119 0.42 9.09 8.54
CA ARG A 119 0.26 10.51 8.88
C ARG A 119 0.53 11.39 7.67
N ARG A 120 1.61 11.14 6.98
CA ARG A 120 1.98 11.90 5.78
C ARG A 120 1.06 11.59 4.61
N TYR A 121 0.83 10.31 4.33
CA TYR A 121 0.03 9.87 3.18
C TYR A 121 -1.40 10.41 3.26
N LEU A 122 -2.06 10.25 4.40
CA LEU A 122 -3.44 10.72 4.60
C LEU A 122 -3.51 12.25 4.59
N THR A 123 -2.53 12.94 5.16
CA THR A 123 -2.46 14.40 5.11
C THR A 123 -2.40 14.88 3.66
N GLU A 124 -1.55 14.26 2.85
CA GLU A 124 -1.43 14.61 1.42
C GLU A 124 -2.72 14.34 0.67
N CYS A 125 -3.37 13.21 0.94
CA CYS A 125 -4.64 12.87 0.28
C CYS A 125 -5.76 13.83 0.66
N LEU A 126 -5.83 14.26 1.92
CA LEU A 126 -6.85 15.23 2.37
C LEU A 126 -6.62 16.61 1.79
N ASN A 127 -5.36 17.02 1.61
CA ASN A 127 -5.02 18.34 1.09
C ASN A 127 -5.10 18.44 -0.43
N ALA A 128 -4.57 17.44 -1.12
CA ALA A 128 -4.44 17.47 -2.59
C ALA A 128 -5.45 16.56 -3.30
N GLY A 129 -6.10 15.66 -2.58
CA GLY A 129 -6.95 14.62 -3.14
C GLY A 129 -6.15 13.45 -3.72
N TYR A 130 -6.67 12.24 -3.60
CA TYR A 130 -6.07 11.08 -4.26
C TYR A 130 -6.32 11.17 -5.78
N PRO A 131 -5.34 10.97 -6.66
CA PRO A 131 -3.99 10.48 -6.39
C PRO A 131 -2.90 11.57 -6.40
N ASN A 132 -3.21 12.79 -6.05
CA ASN A 132 -2.34 13.94 -6.27
C ASN A 132 -1.30 14.19 -5.17
N GLY A 133 -1.30 13.43 -4.06
CA GLY A 133 -0.30 13.55 -3.00
C GLY A 133 1.09 13.17 -3.48
N GLU A 134 2.13 13.72 -2.84
CA GLU A 134 3.53 13.50 -3.25
C GLU A 134 3.92 12.02 -3.22
N LEU A 135 3.55 11.28 -2.15
CA LEU A 135 3.90 9.87 -2.04
C LEU A 135 3.27 9.05 -3.16
N GLU A 136 2.01 9.34 -3.50
CA GLU A 136 1.33 8.64 -4.58
C GLU A 136 1.94 8.98 -5.93
N GLN A 137 2.29 10.24 -6.16
CA GLN A 137 2.95 10.65 -7.41
C GLN A 137 4.34 10.02 -7.55
N GLU A 138 5.08 9.87 -6.45
CA GLU A 138 6.34 9.15 -6.46
C GLU A 138 6.17 7.68 -6.85
N ALA A 139 5.14 7.02 -6.29
CA ALA A 139 4.84 5.62 -6.64
C ALA A 139 4.45 5.49 -8.11
N LYS A 140 3.69 6.43 -8.65
CA LYS A 140 3.35 6.45 -10.08
C LYS A 140 4.58 6.64 -10.97
N ALA A 141 5.51 7.48 -10.56
CA ALA A 141 6.76 7.66 -11.29
C ALA A 141 7.60 6.37 -11.28
N VAL A 142 7.64 5.67 -10.15
CA VAL A 142 8.34 4.38 -10.05
C VAL A 142 7.72 3.36 -11.00
N GLU A 143 6.39 3.24 -11.03
CA GLU A 143 5.74 2.24 -11.87
C GLU A 143 6.07 2.41 -13.36
N LYS A 144 6.23 3.65 -13.82
CA LYS A 144 6.58 3.93 -15.22
C LYS A 144 7.93 3.36 -15.62
N ARG A 145 8.86 3.21 -14.67
CA ARG A 145 10.18 2.65 -14.94
C ARG A 145 10.13 1.16 -15.27
N PHE A 146 9.01 0.50 -15.01
CA PHE A 146 8.82 -0.94 -15.23
C PHE A 146 7.78 -1.23 -16.31
N ALA A 147 7.47 -0.24 -17.14
CA ALA A 147 6.55 -0.38 -18.25
C ALA A 147 7.08 -1.35 -19.32
#